data_ee9b950748e114eb07cfb93d30fef24b
#
_entry.id   ee9b950748e114eb07cfb93d30fef24b
#
_cell.length_a   1.000
_cell.length_b   1.000
_cell.length_c   1.000
_cell.angle_alpha   90.00
_cell.angle_beta   90.00
_cell.angle_gamma   90.00
#
_symmetry.space_group_name_H-M   'P 1'
#
loop_
_entity.id
_entity.type
_entity.pdbx_description
1 polymer ?
#
loop_
_entity_poly.entity_id
_entity_poly.type
_entity_poly.pdbx_seq_one_letter_code
_entity_poly.pdbx_strand_id
1 'polypeptide(L)'
;MQMFKILMLLVVVMMGPWTAAIAAASPLTRVLFVGNSYLYYNDSLHNHVERMAQAQHPDTPGRLFQFKSATIGGARLKHHNLDWLLTPGQIGVAQPFQVVILQGGSFEPLTQKTRQDFMNTASVYADKIRQIGAKPMLYMTHTYVAPHPRVDKNMIQVVRQTYVDAGRAAKAEVIPVGLAYERSYQERPRFSLHADFDGTHPNLRGTYLGACVVYLALYGGDFKGVDYDYFGRLPKDDALYLQRIAAETVKAFADG
;
A
#
# COMPACT_ATOMS: atom_id res chain seq x y z
N MET A 1 29.59 -81.60 -16.75
CA MET A 1 29.80 -80.33 -17.46
C MET A 1 28.45 -79.59 -17.43
N GLN A 2 28.20 -78.76 -16.36
CA GLN A 2 26.94 -78.08 -16.13
C GLN A 2 27.10 -76.66 -16.58
N MET A 3 26.27 -76.26 -17.57
CA MET A 3 26.18 -74.88 -18.06
C MET A 3 25.27 -74.08 -17.15
N PHE A 4 25.81 -73.06 -16.46
CA PHE A 4 25.05 -72.03 -15.75
C PHE A 4 24.47 -71.00 -16.75
N LYS A 5 23.13 -70.94 -16.85
CA LYS A 5 22.46 -69.90 -17.56
C LYS A 5 22.25 -68.67 -16.62
N ILE A 6 22.95 -67.60 -16.87
CA ILE A 6 22.73 -66.28 -16.16
C ILE A 6 21.53 -65.57 -16.79
N LEU A 7 20.46 -65.41 -16.01
CA LEU A 7 19.28 -64.65 -16.35
C LEU A 7 19.52 -63.19 -15.99
N MET A 8 19.71 -62.33 -16.97
CA MET A 8 19.90 -60.89 -16.79
C MET A 8 18.52 -60.20 -16.69
N LEU A 9 18.15 -59.75 -15.48
CA LEU A 9 16.90 -59.06 -15.20
C LEU A 9 17.07 -57.58 -15.59
N LEU A 10 16.40 -57.14 -16.66
CA LEU A 10 16.39 -55.75 -17.10
C LEU A 10 15.35 -54.98 -16.28
N VAL A 11 15.79 -54.14 -15.35
CA VAL A 11 14.91 -53.22 -14.61
C VAL A 11 14.73 -51.95 -15.44
N VAL A 12 13.58 -51.82 -16.07
CA VAL A 12 13.16 -50.56 -16.76
C VAL A 12 12.60 -49.63 -15.72
N VAL A 13 13.38 -48.60 -15.33
CA VAL A 13 12.92 -47.52 -14.47
C VAL A 13 12.10 -46.54 -15.36
N MET A 14 10.80 -46.60 -15.23
CA MET A 14 9.90 -45.64 -15.87
C MET A 14 10.00 -44.31 -15.10
N MET A 15 10.79 -43.39 -15.61
CA MET A 15 10.78 -41.99 -15.18
C MET A 15 9.54 -41.29 -15.75
N GLY A 16 8.46 -41.20 -14.98
CA GLY A 16 7.32 -40.35 -15.29
C GLY A 16 7.73 -38.88 -15.27
N PRO A 17 7.11 -38.00 -16.09
CA PRO A 17 7.41 -36.58 -16.06
C PRO A 17 7.00 -35.98 -14.71
N TRP A 18 7.98 -35.53 -13.94
CA TRP A 18 7.71 -34.66 -12.79
C TRP A 18 7.24 -33.28 -13.34
N THR A 19 5.94 -33.12 -13.44
CA THR A 19 5.35 -31.77 -13.56
C THR A 19 5.53 -31.09 -12.21
N ALA A 20 6.56 -30.26 -12.08
CA ALA A 20 6.65 -29.32 -10.98
C ALA A 20 5.43 -28.42 -11.05
N ALA A 21 4.46 -28.64 -10.17
CA ALA A 21 3.38 -27.69 -9.96
C ALA A 21 4.04 -26.38 -9.53
N ILE A 22 3.99 -25.36 -10.37
CA ILE A 22 4.35 -23.99 -9.99
C ILE A 22 3.33 -23.63 -8.90
N ALA A 23 3.74 -23.68 -7.64
CA ALA A 23 2.92 -23.23 -6.54
C ALA A 23 2.61 -21.75 -6.83
N ALA A 24 1.34 -21.45 -7.05
CA ALA A 24 0.89 -20.07 -7.19
C ALA A 24 1.36 -19.33 -5.92
N ALA A 25 2.06 -18.20 -6.12
CA ALA A 25 2.54 -17.42 -4.99
C ALA A 25 1.36 -17.10 -4.08
N SER A 26 1.50 -17.41 -2.79
CA SER A 26 0.44 -17.10 -1.81
C SER A 26 0.09 -15.62 -1.87
N PRO A 27 -1.20 -15.25 -1.86
CA PRO A 27 -1.58 -13.86 -1.97
C PRO A 27 -0.97 -13.02 -0.83
N LEU A 28 -0.73 -11.73 -1.11
CA LEU A 28 -0.30 -10.77 -0.11
C LEU A 28 -1.45 -10.57 0.91
N THR A 29 -1.23 -10.98 2.15
CA THR A 29 -2.27 -11.00 3.18
C THR A 29 -1.89 -10.30 4.48
N ARG A 30 -0.62 -9.93 4.67
CA ARG A 30 -0.15 -9.29 5.91
C ARG A 30 0.52 -7.95 5.60
N VAL A 31 -0.22 -6.87 5.85
CA VAL A 31 0.21 -5.49 5.57
C VAL A 31 0.08 -4.63 6.82
N LEU A 32 1.13 -3.90 7.15
CA LEU A 32 1.13 -2.90 8.21
C LEU A 32 1.14 -1.49 7.62
N PHE A 33 0.24 -0.64 8.10
CA PHE A 33 0.20 0.79 7.80
C PHE A 33 0.67 1.57 9.02
N VAL A 34 1.70 2.40 8.85
CA VAL A 34 2.27 3.23 9.92
C VAL A 34 2.16 4.69 9.51
N GLY A 35 1.47 5.50 10.31
CA GLY A 35 1.28 6.92 9.97
C GLY A 35 0.40 7.68 10.96
N ASN A 36 -0.46 8.54 10.46
CA ASN A 36 -1.25 9.43 11.29
C ASN A 36 -2.73 9.48 10.86
N SER A 37 -3.42 10.60 11.14
CA SER A 37 -4.84 10.77 10.87
C SER A 37 -5.23 10.60 9.40
N TYR A 38 -4.34 10.80 8.45
CA TYR A 38 -4.62 10.54 7.05
C TYR A 38 -4.96 9.07 6.76
N LEU A 39 -4.53 8.16 7.64
CA LEU A 39 -4.80 6.73 7.51
C LEU A 39 -6.02 6.24 8.29
N TYR A 40 -6.46 6.94 9.37
CA TYR A 40 -7.54 6.41 10.21
C TYR A 40 -8.93 7.03 9.97
N TYR A 41 -9.04 8.12 9.19
CA TYR A 41 -10.35 8.69 8.87
C TYR A 41 -11.22 7.71 8.06
N ASN A 42 -12.55 7.86 8.19
CA ASN A 42 -13.55 7.13 7.41
C ASN A 42 -13.37 5.60 7.44
N ASP A 43 -13.34 5.02 8.63
CA ASP A 43 -13.17 3.56 8.86
C ASP A 43 -11.75 3.06 8.56
N SER A 44 -10.77 3.93 8.55
CA SER A 44 -9.35 3.63 8.29
C SER A 44 -9.04 3.03 6.92
N LEU A 45 -8.07 3.61 6.25
CA LEU A 45 -7.67 3.25 4.89
C LEU A 45 -7.32 1.76 4.74
N HIS A 46 -6.67 1.15 5.76
CA HIS A 46 -6.30 -0.26 5.70
C HIS A 46 -7.51 -1.21 5.61
N ASN A 47 -8.66 -0.86 6.24
CA ASN A 47 -9.88 -1.65 6.14
C ASN A 47 -10.46 -1.63 4.71
N HIS A 48 -10.40 -0.48 4.03
CA HIS A 48 -10.85 -0.39 2.64
C HIS A 48 -9.96 -1.23 1.72
N VAL A 49 -8.64 -1.16 1.89
CA VAL A 49 -7.69 -1.96 1.09
C VAL A 49 -7.86 -3.45 1.34
N GLU A 50 -8.05 -3.86 2.59
CA GLU A 50 -8.31 -5.26 2.95
C GLU A 50 -9.57 -5.80 2.28
N ARG A 51 -10.67 -5.03 2.30
CA ARG A 51 -11.94 -5.44 1.65
C ARG A 51 -11.82 -5.53 0.14
N MET A 52 -11.06 -4.62 -0.51
CA MET A 52 -10.75 -4.73 -1.94
C MET A 52 -9.94 -6.00 -2.24
N ALA A 53 -8.95 -6.31 -1.40
CA ALA A 53 -8.14 -7.52 -1.54
C ALA A 53 -8.97 -8.80 -1.34
N GLN A 54 -9.87 -8.82 -0.36
CA GLN A 54 -10.78 -9.94 -0.14
C GLN A 54 -11.75 -10.14 -1.32
N ALA A 55 -12.28 -9.06 -1.89
CA ALA A 55 -13.14 -9.11 -3.07
C ALA A 55 -12.42 -9.69 -4.29
N GLN A 56 -11.14 -9.36 -4.48
CA GLN A 56 -10.31 -9.87 -5.58
C GLN A 56 -9.90 -11.34 -5.38
N HIS A 57 -9.82 -11.80 -4.14
CA HIS A 57 -9.37 -13.15 -3.81
C HIS A 57 -10.45 -13.93 -3.02
N PRO A 58 -11.63 -14.21 -3.62
CA PRO A 58 -12.76 -14.81 -2.93
C PRO A 58 -12.47 -16.22 -2.38
N ASP A 59 -11.54 -16.93 -3.00
CA ASP A 59 -11.11 -18.27 -2.56
C ASP A 59 -10.15 -18.23 -1.36
N THR A 60 -9.63 -17.06 -0.99
CA THR A 60 -8.76 -16.91 0.18
C THR A 60 -9.60 -16.61 1.41
N PRO A 61 -9.55 -17.47 2.45
CA PRO A 61 -10.31 -17.22 3.68
C PRO A 61 -10.02 -15.83 4.27
N GLY A 62 -11.08 -15.04 4.53
CA GLY A 62 -10.95 -13.65 5.00
C GLY A 62 -10.07 -13.49 6.24
N ARG A 63 -10.07 -14.48 7.17
CA ARG A 63 -9.21 -14.47 8.37
C ARG A 63 -7.69 -14.48 8.08
N LEU A 64 -7.28 -14.81 6.86
CA LEU A 64 -5.86 -14.77 6.45
C LEU A 64 -5.40 -13.36 6.11
N PHE A 65 -6.33 -12.48 5.73
CA PHE A 65 -6.00 -11.07 5.56
C PHE A 65 -5.84 -10.41 6.93
N GLN A 66 -4.65 -9.91 7.20
CA GLN A 66 -4.25 -9.32 8.48
C GLN A 66 -3.64 -7.94 8.20
N PHE A 67 -4.48 -7.04 7.75
CA PHE A 67 -4.10 -5.65 7.54
C PHE A 67 -4.22 -4.92 8.87
N LYS A 68 -3.17 -4.24 9.27
CA LYS A 68 -3.09 -3.53 10.55
C LYS A 68 -2.68 -2.09 10.33
N SER A 69 -3.12 -1.24 11.23
CA SER A 69 -2.80 0.18 11.21
C SER A 69 -2.29 0.62 12.58
N ALA A 70 -1.12 1.25 12.58
CA ALA A 70 -0.53 1.90 13.73
C ALA A 70 -0.46 3.40 13.48
N THR A 71 -1.36 4.17 14.10
CA THR A 71 -1.53 5.59 13.82
C THR A 71 -1.50 6.42 15.10
N ILE A 72 -0.86 7.59 14.99
CA ILE A 72 -0.83 8.61 16.04
C ILE A 72 -1.26 9.94 15.43
N GLY A 73 -2.30 10.57 15.95
CA GLY A 73 -2.82 11.84 15.43
C GLY A 73 -1.74 12.92 15.35
N GLY A 74 -1.55 13.56 14.18
CA GLY A 74 -0.56 14.61 13.96
C GLY A 74 0.90 14.17 14.02
N ALA A 75 1.19 12.86 14.08
CA ALA A 75 2.55 12.35 14.21
C ALA A 75 3.39 12.57 12.95
N ARG A 76 4.69 12.72 13.15
CA ARG A 76 5.73 12.46 12.16
C ARG A 76 6.06 10.98 12.16
N LEU A 77 6.65 10.51 11.05
CA LEU A 77 7.04 9.11 10.95
C LEU A 77 7.93 8.65 12.12
N LYS A 78 8.87 9.46 12.55
CA LYS A 78 9.82 9.17 13.65
C LYS A 78 9.20 8.97 15.03
N HIS A 79 7.93 9.29 15.23
CA HIS A 79 7.25 9.13 16.52
C HIS A 79 6.76 7.69 16.77
N HIS A 80 6.84 6.83 15.76
CA HIS A 80 6.44 5.43 15.88
C HIS A 80 7.58 4.55 16.41
N ASN A 81 7.27 3.67 17.35
CA ASN A 81 8.20 2.61 17.76
C ASN A 81 8.10 1.44 16.75
N LEU A 82 8.83 1.56 15.64
CA LEU A 82 8.75 0.57 14.57
C LEU A 82 9.23 -0.81 15.01
N ASP A 83 10.25 -0.89 15.86
CA ASP A 83 10.79 -2.18 16.34
C ASP A 83 9.71 -2.97 17.09
N TRP A 84 8.94 -2.29 17.94
CA TRP A 84 7.82 -2.90 18.61
C TRP A 84 6.72 -3.34 17.64
N LEU A 85 6.38 -2.49 16.68
CA LEU A 85 5.34 -2.79 15.67
C LEU A 85 5.70 -3.97 14.78
N LEU A 86 6.99 -4.16 14.48
CA LEU A 86 7.47 -5.27 13.65
C LEU A 86 7.63 -6.59 14.41
N THR A 87 7.61 -6.55 15.74
CA THR A 87 7.75 -7.75 16.57
C THR A 87 6.49 -8.63 16.43
N PRO A 88 6.60 -9.90 16.03
CA PRO A 88 5.46 -10.78 15.90
C PRO A 88 4.61 -10.87 17.17
N GLY A 89 3.30 -10.82 17.02
CA GLY A 89 2.33 -10.90 18.12
C GLY A 89 1.97 -9.56 18.78
N GLN A 90 2.78 -8.51 18.67
CA GLN A 90 2.56 -7.25 19.39
C GLN A 90 1.27 -6.52 18.99
N ILE A 91 0.87 -6.61 17.71
CA ILE A 91 -0.37 -6.02 17.21
C ILE A 91 -1.33 -7.09 16.66
N GLY A 92 -1.29 -8.30 17.25
CA GLY A 92 -2.20 -9.39 16.94
C GLY A 92 -1.90 -10.12 15.62
N VAL A 93 -0.68 -9.97 15.05
CA VAL A 93 -0.22 -10.69 13.87
C VAL A 93 0.98 -11.55 14.26
N ALA A 94 0.80 -12.87 14.26
CA ALA A 94 1.82 -13.81 14.74
C ALA A 94 2.97 -14.03 13.75
N GLN A 95 2.75 -13.80 12.47
CA GLN A 95 3.76 -13.93 11.42
C GLN A 95 4.31 -12.54 11.03
N PRO A 96 5.55 -12.44 10.54
CA PRO A 96 6.06 -11.18 10.01
C PRO A 96 5.15 -10.60 8.92
N PHE A 97 5.04 -9.28 8.87
CA PHE A 97 4.38 -8.59 7.76
C PHE A 97 5.11 -8.87 6.44
N GLN A 98 4.37 -8.85 5.34
CA GLN A 98 4.93 -8.99 3.99
C GLN A 98 5.24 -7.60 3.39
N VAL A 99 4.42 -6.62 3.75
CA VAL A 99 4.60 -5.21 3.35
C VAL A 99 4.36 -4.30 4.54
N VAL A 100 5.18 -3.25 4.65
CA VAL A 100 4.96 -2.16 5.61
C VAL A 100 4.92 -0.85 4.85
N ILE A 101 3.80 -0.14 4.97
CA ILE A 101 3.55 1.15 4.33
C ILE A 101 3.79 2.26 5.36
N LEU A 102 4.72 3.15 5.04
CA LEU A 102 5.12 4.26 5.90
C LEU A 102 4.55 5.57 5.37
N GLN A 103 3.82 6.32 6.20
CA GLN A 103 3.26 7.63 5.87
C GLN A 103 3.84 8.68 6.80
N GLY A 104 4.47 9.70 6.23
CA GLY A 104 4.99 10.86 6.95
C GLY A 104 3.89 11.84 7.39
N GLY A 105 4.24 12.80 8.23
CA GLY A 105 3.36 13.93 8.54
C GLY A 105 3.13 14.81 7.30
N SER A 106 1.93 15.34 7.13
CA SER A 106 1.56 16.18 5.98
C SER A 106 2.44 17.43 5.83
N PHE A 107 3.02 17.91 6.94
CA PHE A 107 3.91 19.07 6.96
C PHE A 107 5.40 18.70 6.82
N GLU A 108 5.79 17.44 6.87
CA GLU A 108 7.19 17.03 6.75
C GLU A 108 7.83 17.44 5.40
N PRO A 109 7.11 17.47 4.29
CA PRO A 109 7.64 18.01 3.03
C PRO A 109 7.93 19.52 3.03
N LEU A 110 7.33 20.32 3.93
CA LEU A 110 7.23 21.77 3.78
C LEU A 110 8.50 22.55 4.12
N THR A 111 9.41 22.02 4.92
CA THR A 111 10.70 22.67 5.24
C THR A 111 11.88 21.74 4.97
N GLN A 112 13.04 22.32 4.65
CA GLN A 112 14.26 21.53 4.41
C GLN A 112 14.58 20.60 5.59
N LYS A 113 14.48 21.12 6.83
CA LYS A 113 14.76 20.34 8.05
C LYS A 113 13.82 19.15 8.17
N THR A 114 12.51 19.36 8.01
CA THR A 114 11.52 18.30 8.18
C THR A 114 11.56 17.27 7.07
N ARG A 115 11.89 17.70 5.83
CA ARG A 115 12.16 16.77 4.71
C ARG A 115 13.34 15.85 5.02
N GLN A 116 14.47 16.43 5.49
CA GLN A 116 15.65 15.63 5.82
C GLN A 116 15.36 14.65 6.96
N ASP A 117 14.66 15.11 8.03
CA ASP A 117 14.24 14.26 9.15
C ASP A 117 13.37 13.07 8.63
N PHE A 118 12.42 13.34 7.74
CA PHE A 118 11.58 12.32 7.12
C PHE A 118 12.38 11.32 6.29
N MET A 119 13.24 11.80 5.39
CA MET A 119 14.07 10.95 4.52
C MET A 119 15.00 10.04 5.35
N ASN A 120 15.64 10.58 6.37
CA ASN A 120 16.50 9.82 7.28
C ASN A 120 15.70 8.73 8.01
N THR A 121 14.52 9.09 8.56
CA THR A 121 13.66 8.14 9.26
C THR A 121 13.15 7.05 8.33
N ALA A 122 12.70 7.42 7.11
CA ALA A 122 12.21 6.47 6.12
C ALA A 122 13.31 5.46 5.72
N SER A 123 14.55 5.92 5.56
CA SER A 123 15.69 5.04 5.24
C SER A 123 15.97 4.05 6.37
N VAL A 124 16.07 4.52 7.62
CA VAL A 124 16.29 3.65 8.79
C VAL A 124 15.15 2.63 8.94
N TYR A 125 13.90 3.07 8.76
CA TYR A 125 12.74 2.20 8.89
C TYR A 125 12.66 1.17 7.76
N ALA A 126 12.99 1.57 6.54
CA ALA A 126 13.04 0.65 5.40
C ALA A 126 14.09 -0.46 5.60
N ASP A 127 15.24 -0.15 6.19
CA ASP A 127 16.25 -1.17 6.52
C ASP A 127 15.72 -2.17 7.57
N LYS A 128 15.08 -1.69 8.63
CA LYS A 128 14.46 -2.56 9.65
C LYS A 128 13.35 -3.45 9.07
N ILE A 129 12.54 -2.91 8.16
CA ILE A 129 11.48 -3.66 7.48
C ILE A 129 12.08 -4.78 6.63
N ARG A 130 13.16 -4.51 5.89
CA ARG A 130 13.85 -5.53 5.10
C ARG A 130 14.50 -6.61 5.96
N GLN A 131 14.98 -6.29 7.16
CA GLN A 131 15.57 -7.26 8.08
C GLN A 131 14.57 -8.35 8.51
N ILE A 132 13.27 -8.06 8.54
CA ILE A 132 12.23 -9.07 8.81
C ILE A 132 11.69 -9.74 7.53
N GLY A 133 12.31 -9.48 6.36
CA GLY A 133 11.87 -10.02 5.07
C GLY A 133 10.68 -9.30 4.45
N ALA A 134 10.25 -8.15 4.99
CA ALA A 134 9.13 -7.38 4.47
C ALA A 134 9.58 -6.33 3.43
N LYS A 135 8.64 -5.94 2.55
CA LYS A 135 8.83 -4.87 1.56
C LYS A 135 8.43 -3.51 2.17
N PRO A 136 9.33 -2.50 2.24
CA PRO A 136 8.95 -1.15 2.61
C PRO A 136 8.31 -0.41 1.44
N MET A 137 7.25 0.36 1.71
CA MET A 137 6.63 1.27 0.76
C MET A 137 6.33 2.61 1.43
N LEU A 138 6.34 3.70 0.66
CA LEU A 138 6.08 5.06 1.14
C LEU A 138 4.75 5.58 0.59
N TYR A 139 3.83 5.94 1.46
CA TYR A 139 2.55 6.55 1.11
C TYR A 139 2.73 8.06 0.92
N MET A 140 2.72 8.54 -0.33
CA MET A 140 2.80 9.96 -0.66
C MET A 140 1.53 10.67 -0.21
N THR A 141 1.65 11.64 0.72
CA THR A 141 0.52 12.41 1.24
C THR A 141 -0.07 13.34 0.19
N HIS A 142 -1.37 13.63 0.30
CA HIS A 142 -2.03 14.66 -0.47
C HIS A 142 -1.74 16.06 0.09
N THR A 143 -2.08 17.10 -0.69
CA THR A 143 -1.88 18.50 -0.36
C THR A 143 -3.05 19.09 0.39
N TYR A 144 -2.92 20.32 0.88
CA TYR A 144 -3.99 21.05 1.54
C TYR A 144 -4.88 21.76 0.52
N VAL A 145 -6.17 21.90 0.87
CA VAL A 145 -7.16 22.72 0.15
C VAL A 145 -7.81 23.72 1.11
N ALA A 146 -8.54 24.71 0.60
CA ALA A 146 -9.33 25.58 1.46
C ALA A 146 -10.33 24.77 2.30
N PRO A 147 -10.53 25.09 3.58
CA PRO A 147 -10.09 26.32 4.30
C PRO A 147 -8.71 26.21 5.01
N HIS A 148 -7.89 25.22 4.72
CA HIS A 148 -6.60 25.05 5.42
C HIS A 148 -5.70 26.31 5.21
N PRO A 149 -5.09 26.89 6.28
CA PRO A 149 -4.36 28.15 6.19
C PRO A 149 -3.05 28.09 5.39
N ARG A 150 -2.55 26.88 5.09
CA ARG A 150 -1.30 26.64 4.34
C ARG A 150 -1.56 26.11 2.93
N VAL A 151 -2.68 26.47 2.33
CA VAL A 151 -2.93 26.12 0.92
C VAL A 151 -1.87 26.76 0.04
N ASP A 152 -1.21 25.94 -0.76
CA ASP A 152 -0.20 26.38 -1.74
C ASP A 152 -0.33 25.51 -3.00
N LYS A 153 -0.56 26.17 -4.14
CA LYS A 153 -0.68 25.48 -5.44
C LYS A 153 0.57 24.71 -5.87
N ASN A 154 1.72 25.06 -5.32
CA ASN A 154 2.99 24.40 -5.61
C ASN A 154 3.31 23.28 -4.60
N MET A 155 2.47 23.07 -3.59
CA MET A 155 2.74 22.09 -2.56
C MET A 155 2.93 20.68 -3.13
N ILE A 156 2.17 20.32 -4.17
CA ILE A 156 2.26 18.99 -4.77
C ILE A 156 3.64 18.69 -5.37
N GLN A 157 4.32 19.69 -5.96
CA GLN A 157 5.67 19.50 -6.48
C GLN A 157 6.66 19.18 -5.35
N VAL A 158 6.55 19.92 -4.23
CA VAL A 158 7.41 19.71 -3.06
C VAL A 158 7.13 18.35 -2.41
N VAL A 159 5.88 17.95 -2.30
CA VAL A 159 5.48 16.63 -1.78
C VAL A 159 6.03 15.54 -2.70
N ARG A 160 5.77 15.60 -4.00
CA ARG A 160 6.27 14.63 -4.99
C ARG A 160 7.78 14.47 -4.89
N GLN A 161 8.52 15.60 -4.96
CA GLN A 161 9.98 15.56 -4.89
C GLN A 161 10.47 14.91 -3.59
N THR A 162 9.87 15.29 -2.44
CA THR A 162 10.24 14.73 -1.14
C THR A 162 10.07 13.22 -1.10
N TYR A 163 8.93 12.70 -1.56
CA TYR A 163 8.67 11.27 -1.52
C TYR A 163 9.47 10.47 -2.54
N VAL A 164 9.73 11.02 -3.73
CA VAL A 164 10.61 10.39 -4.74
C VAL A 164 12.04 10.29 -4.21
N ASP A 165 12.56 11.37 -3.62
CA ASP A 165 13.92 11.37 -3.05
C ASP A 165 14.01 10.43 -1.83
N ALA A 166 13.00 10.43 -0.96
CA ALA A 166 12.91 9.49 0.16
C ALA A 166 12.84 8.04 -0.32
N GLY A 167 12.03 7.75 -1.35
CA GLY A 167 11.91 6.43 -1.95
C GLY A 167 13.22 5.93 -2.52
N ARG A 168 13.95 6.80 -3.24
CA ARG A 168 15.27 6.49 -3.77
C ARG A 168 16.29 6.22 -2.65
N ALA A 169 16.35 7.09 -1.64
CA ALA A 169 17.27 6.94 -0.52
C ALA A 169 16.98 5.69 0.31
N ALA A 170 15.70 5.42 0.58
CA ALA A 170 15.25 4.27 1.34
C ALA A 170 15.17 2.97 0.51
N LYS A 171 15.38 3.01 -0.80
CA LYS A 171 15.12 1.89 -1.74
C LYS A 171 13.71 1.32 -1.52
N ALA A 172 12.72 2.19 -1.39
CA ALA A 172 11.33 1.87 -1.15
C ALA A 172 10.45 2.41 -2.27
N GLU A 173 9.46 1.64 -2.70
CA GLU A 173 8.49 2.09 -3.69
C GLU A 173 7.60 3.19 -3.10
N VAL A 174 7.24 4.16 -3.94
CA VAL A 174 6.34 5.26 -3.56
C VAL A 174 4.95 4.98 -4.11
N ILE A 175 3.96 5.08 -3.25
CA ILE A 175 2.54 4.97 -3.57
C ILE A 175 2.00 6.38 -3.84
N PRO A 176 1.62 6.75 -5.07
CA PRO A 176 1.42 8.14 -5.48
C PRO A 176 0.03 8.72 -5.11
N VAL A 177 -0.43 8.53 -3.86
CA VAL A 177 -1.78 8.95 -3.45
C VAL A 177 -1.99 10.45 -3.63
N GLY A 178 -1.02 11.28 -3.24
CA GLY A 178 -1.13 12.73 -3.40
C GLY A 178 -1.31 13.16 -4.86
N LEU A 179 -0.68 12.45 -5.80
CA LEU A 179 -0.85 12.73 -7.24
C LEU A 179 -2.23 12.32 -7.75
N ALA A 180 -2.84 11.27 -7.17
CA ALA A 180 -4.20 10.89 -7.51
C ALA A 180 -5.24 11.95 -7.06
N TYR A 181 -5.02 12.54 -5.88
CA TYR A 181 -5.84 13.68 -5.43
C TYR A 181 -5.71 14.87 -6.39
N GLU A 182 -4.48 15.22 -6.74
CA GLU A 182 -4.21 16.32 -7.67
C GLU A 182 -4.88 16.08 -9.02
N ARG A 183 -4.74 14.89 -9.60
CA ARG A 183 -5.38 14.51 -10.87
C ARG A 183 -6.90 14.62 -10.78
N SER A 184 -7.52 14.15 -9.69
CA SER A 184 -8.96 14.26 -9.50
C SER A 184 -9.43 15.71 -9.44
N TYR A 185 -8.70 16.60 -8.76
CA TYR A 185 -9.02 18.03 -8.72
C TYR A 185 -8.80 18.76 -10.05
N GLN A 186 -7.81 18.35 -10.85
CA GLN A 186 -7.60 18.88 -12.19
C GLN A 186 -8.76 18.51 -13.12
N GLU A 187 -9.28 17.29 -13.03
CA GLU A 187 -10.38 16.82 -13.86
C GLU A 187 -11.75 17.32 -13.36
N ARG A 188 -11.97 17.28 -12.03
CA ARG A 188 -13.22 17.66 -11.38
C ARG A 188 -12.97 18.60 -10.20
N PRO A 189 -12.73 19.91 -10.40
CA PRO A 189 -12.30 20.84 -9.33
C PRO A 189 -13.26 20.95 -8.14
N ARG A 190 -14.56 20.65 -8.34
CA ARG A 190 -15.60 20.70 -7.29
C ARG A 190 -15.88 19.32 -6.64
N PHE A 191 -15.19 18.27 -7.06
CA PHE A 191 -15.34 16.94 -6.49
C PHE A 191 -14.46 16.83 -5.23
N SER A 192 -15.02 17.19 -4.07
CA SER A 192 -14.27 17.26 -2.82
C SER A 192 -13.77 15.88 -2.39
N LEU A 193 -12.48 15.81 -2.05
CA LEU A 193 -11.79 14.67 -1.47
C LEU A 193 -11.36 14.93 -0.02
N HIS A 194 -11.48 16.16 0.45
CA HIS A 194 -11.11 16.58 1.80
C HIS A 194 -12.34 16.83 2.65
N ALA A 195 -12.16 16.72 3.96
CA ALA A 195 -13.14 17.17 4.92
C ALA A 195 -13.29 18.68 4.88
N ASP A 196 -14.54 19.17 4.84
CA ASP A 196 -14.85 20.59 4.65
C ASP A 196 -14.43 21.46 5.84
N PHE A 197 -14.28 20.85 7.03
CA PHE A 197 -13.97 21.58 8.26
C PHE A 197 -12.51 22.02 8.36
N ASP A 198 -11.57 21.39 7.66
CA ASP A 198 -10.14 21.72 7.81
C ASP A 198 -9.32 21.72 6.52
N GLY A 199 -9.83 21.15 5.45
CA GLY A 199 -9.15 21.09 4.13
C GLY A 199 -7.85 20.31 4.11
N THR A 200 -7.63 19.42 5.10
CA THR A 200 -6.44 18.56 5.20
C THR A 200 -6.76 17.09 5.36
N HIS A 201 -7.72 16.74 6.21
CA HIS A 201 -8.12 15.33 6.38
C HIS A 201 -8.95 14.83 5.19
N PRO A 202 -8.85 13.55 4.84
CA PRO A 202 -9.68 13.00 3.77
C PRO A 202 -11.15 12.90 4.20
N ASN A 203 -12.08 13.17 3.29
CA ASN A 203 -13.45 12.68 3.41
C ASN A 203 -13.55 11.23 2.90
N LEU A 204 -14.75 10.65 2.85
CA LEU A 204 -14.93 9.25 2.42
C LEU A 204 -14.40 9.01 0.99
N ARG A 205 -14.64 9.93 0.05
CA ARG A 205 -14.13 9.84 -1.33
C ARG A 205 -12.60 9.85 -1.36
N GLY A 206 -11.99 10.71 -0.55
CA GLY A 206 -10.53 10.81 -0.43
C GLY A 206 -9.92 9.54 0.15
N THR A 207 -10.48 9.01 1.25
CA THR A 207 -10.01 7.73 1.82
C THR A 207 -10.15 6.59 0.81
N TYR A 208 -11.27 6.52 0.09
CA TYR A 208 -11.49 5.51 -0.94
C TYR A 208 -10.50 5.62 -2.11
N LEU A 209 -10.25 6.85 -2.60
CA LEU A 209 -9.21 7.07 -3.62
C LEU A 209 -7.84 6.61 -3.14
N GLY A 210 -7.45 7.00 -1.93
CA GLY A 210 -6.19 6.54 -1.32
C GLY A 210 -6.11 5.01 -1.23
N ALA A 211 -7.21 4.35 -0.85
CA ALA A 211 -7.29 2.90 -0.79
C ALA A 211 -7.16 2.26 -2.17
N CYS A 212 -7.79 2.82 -3.22
CA CYS A 212 -7.64 2.36 -4.60
C CYS A 212 -6.18 2.43 -5.07
N VAL A 213 -5.48 3.54 -4.81
CA VAL A 213 -4.06 3.70 -5.19
C VAL A 213 -3.18 2.70 -4.46
N VAL A 214 -3.40 2.51 -3.14
CA VAL A 214 -2.66 1.52 -2.35
C VAL A 214 -2.95 0.10 -2.82
N TYR A 215 -4.22 -0.24 -3.08
CA TYR A 215 -4.60 -1.55 -3.60
C TYR A 215 -3.84 -1.89 -4.89
N LEU A 216 -3.83 -0.98 -5.86
CA LEU A 216 -3.09 -1.17 -7.12
C LEU A 216 -1.58 -1.27 -6.92
N ALA A 217 -1.00 -0.51 -5.98
CA ALA A 217 0.42 -0.59 -5.66
C ALA A 217 0.81 -1.93 -5.01
N LEU A 218 -0.11 -2.57 -4.29
CA LEU A 218 0.12 -3.86 -3.62
C LEU A 218 -0.11 -5.06 -4.54
N TYR A 219 -1.16 -5.01 -5.36
CA TYR A 219 -1.63 -6.17 -6.13
C TYR A 219 -1.42 -6.01 -7.63
N GLY A 220 -1.20 -4.80 -8.11
CA GLY A 220 -1.17 -4.51 -9.55
C GLY A 220 -2.52 -4.68 -10.23
N GLY A 221 -2.52 -4.83 -11.54
CA GLY A 221 -3.72 -5.15 -12.32
C GLY A 221 -4.72 -3.99 -12.42
N ASP A 222 -6.01 -4.33 -12.23
CA ASP A 222 -7.13 -3.41 -12.32
C ASP A 222 -8.18 -3.70 -11.21
N PHE A 223 -9.35 -3.08 -11.31
CA PHE A 223 -10.46 -3.30 -10.36
C PHE A 223 -11.51 -4.32 -10.87
N LYS A 224 -11.18 -5.10 -11.90
CA LYS A 224 -12.12 -6.10 -12.41
C LYS A 224 -12.42 -7.15 -11.33
N GLY A 225 -13.69 -7.27 -10.96
CA GLY A 225 -14.14 -8.15 -9.88
C GLY A 225 -14.06 -7.54 -8.48
N VAL A 226 -13.56 -6.31 -8.34
CA VAL A 226 -13.59 -5.58 -7.08
C VAL A 226 -14.87 -4.75 -7.01
N ASP A 227 -15.95 -5.38 -6.53
CA ASP A 227 -17.23 -4.69 -6.29
C ASP A 227 -17.30 -4.23 -4.83
N TYR A 228 -16.54 -3.17 -4.53
CA TYR A 228 -16.46 -2.57 -3.22
C TYR A 228 -16.67 -1.06 -3.30
N ASP A 229 -17.76 -0.58 -2.68
CA ASP A 229 -18.19 0.83 -2.65
C ASP A 229 -18.43 1.33 -1.21
N TYR A 230 -17.80 0.68 -0.23
CA TYR A 230 -18.02 0.91 1.19
C TYR A 230 -19.47 0.64 1.59
N PHE A 231 -19.98 -0.53 1.23
CA PHE A 231 -21.36 -1.01 1.59
C PHE A 231 -22.47 -0.08 1.08
N GLY A 232 -22.33 0.44 -0.13
CA GLY A 232 -23.29 1.36 -0.74
C GLY A 232 -23.24 2.80 -0.20
N ARG A 233 -22.25 3.12 0.67
CA ARG A 233 -22.09 4.47 1.22
C ARG A 233 -21.44 5.44 0.21
N LEU A 234 -20.68 4.92 -0.73
CA LEU A 234 -20.12 5.67 -1.85
C LEU A 234 -20.99 5.42 -3.09
N PRO A 235 -21.53 6.47 -3.74
CA PRO A 235 -22.23 6.32 -5.01
C PRO A 235 -21.40 5.53 -6.02
N LYS A 236 -22.01 4.61 -6.75
CA LYS A 236 -21.31 3.72 -7.69
C LYS A 236 -20.50 4.50 -8.74
N ASP A 237 -21.05 5.57 -9.27
CA ASP A 237 -20.37 6.42 -10.25
C ASP A 237 -19.13 7.12 -9.65
N ASP A 238 -19.19 7.50 -8.37
CA ASP A 238 -18.05 8.05 -7.65
C ASP A 238 -16.97 6.98 -7.45
N ALA A 239 -17.36 5.75 -7.06
CA ALA A 239 -16.43 4.65 -6.88
C ALA A 239 -15.70 4.31 -8.19
N LEU A 240 -16.42 4.17 -9.31
CA LEU A 240 -15.86 3.90 -10.63
C LEU A 240 -14.93 5.03 -11.10
N TYR A 241 -15.34 6.29 -10.87
CA TYR A 241 -14.50 7.45 -11.16
C TYR A 241 -13.18 7.39 -10.40
N LEU A 242 -13.23 7.16 -9.09
CA LEU A 242 -12.04 7.13 -8.22
C LEU A 242 -11.11 5.94 -8.54
N GLN A 243 -11.67 4.78 -8.89
CA GLN A 243 -10.91 3.62 -9.37
C GLN A 243 -10.15 3.95 -10.66
N ARG A 244 -10.80 4.63 -11.62
CA ARG A 244 -10.16 5.09 -12.86
C ARG A 244 -9.02 6.08 -12.58
N ILE A 245 -9.26 7.11 -11.75
CA ILE A 245 -8.23 8.07 -11.36
C ILE A 245 -7.03 7.38 -10.71
N ALA A 246 -7.27 6.41 -9.84
CA ALA A 246 -6.21 5.62 -9.21
C ALA A 246 -5.38 4.86 -10.24
N ALA A 247 -6.04 4.13 -11.15
CA ALA A 247 -5.36 3.32 -12.18
C ALA A 247 -4.51 4.18 -13.12
N GLU A 248 -5.06 5.29 -13.61
CA GLU A 248 -4.34 6.21 -14.48
C GLU A 248 -3.15 6.88 -13.77
N THR A 249 -3.29 7.18 -12.46
CA THR A 249 -2.21 7.79 -11.68
C THR A 249 -1.08 6.81 -11.42
N VAL A 250 -1.40 5.59 -11.00
CA VAL A 250 -0.39 4.54 -10.75
C VAL A 250 0.39 4.24 -12.02
N LYS A 251 -0.31 4.09 -13.16
CA LYS A 251 0.33 3.88 -14.45
C LYS A 251 1.26 5.03 -14.83
N ALA A 252 0.75 6.26 -14.81
CA ALA A 252 1.54 7.44 -15.17
C ALA A 252 2.76 7.65 -14.26
N PHE A 253 2.66 7.28 -12.98
CA PHE A 253 3.77 7.38 -12.04
C PHE A 253 4.84 6.30 -12.26
N ALA A 254 4.45 5.11 -12.73
CA ALA A 254 5.39 4.04 -13.05
C ALA A 254 6.16 4.29 -14.35
N ASP A 255 5.53 5.00 -15.31
CA ASP A 255 6.10 5.30 -16.63
C ASP A 255 7.05 6.54 -16.61
N GLY A 256 7.08 7.35 -15.53
CA GLY A 256 7.84 8.62 -15.41
C GLY A 256 8.68 8.73 -14.17
#